data_5f604b15023f09dcc531a37f7b0b4327
#
_entry.id   5f604b15023f09dcc531a37f7b0b4327
#
_cell.length_a   1.000
_cell.length_b   1.000
_cell.length_c   1.000
_cell.angle_alpha   90.00
_cell.angle_beta   90.00
_cell.angle_gamma   90.00
#
_symmetry.space_group_name_H-M   'P 1'
#
loop_
_entity.id
_entity.type
_entity.pdbx_description
1 polymer ?
#
loop_
_entity_poly.entity_id
_entity_poly.type
_entity_poly.pdbx_seq_one_letter_code
_entity_poly.pdbx_strand_id
1 'polypeptide(L)'
;MSRQPVTMRQATIGDVPFLVELWSELLRRADRQEQVHDLELIVKEAAESAERRLLVAEYAGEPAGAVLLRVVPMTPLNLEPTVQALAPHVMTSFRGKGIGSALMEAAVLWAEDLGVGHISTAAPSASRSGNRFMARLSLGPQAVLRASATPLVRARLAALQPAPARATGRRHLGQVLAARRQLSRRTSEDTGAS
;
A
#
# COMPACT_ATOMS: atom_id res chain seq x y z
N MET A 1 11.88 6.88 39.60
CA MET A 1 10.95 7.69 38.79
C MET A 1 9.78 6.80 38.43
N SER A 2 8.60 7.08 38.97
CA SER A 2 7.39 6.29 38.66
C SER A 2 7.00 6.52 37.20
N ARG A 3 6.91 5.44 36.45
CA ARG A 3 6.49 5.48 35.02
C ARG A 3 4.99 5.80 35.02
N GLN A 4 4.59 6.93 34.49
CA GLN A 4 3.17 7.24 34.37
C GLN A 4 2.48 6.19 33.49
N PRO A 5 1.29 5.71 33.86
CA PRO A 5 0.59 4.70 33.11
C PRO A 5 0.13 5.26 31.75
N VAL A 6 0.21 4.43 30.73
CA VAL A 6 -0.45 4.68 29.44
C VAL A 6 -1.87 4.15 29.58
N THR A 7 -2.87 4.98 29.28
CA THR A 7 -4.27 4.57 29.25
C THR A 7 -4.75 4.47 27.80
N MET A 8 -5.68 3.54 27.56
CA MET A 8 -6.25 3.33 26.23
C MET A 8 -7.75 3.59 26.28
N ARG A 9 -8.26 4.31 25.31
CA ARG A 9 -9.71 4.53 25.15
C ARG A 9 -10.13 4.52 23.68
N GLN A 10 -11.41 4.34 23.45
CA GLN A 10 -11.99 4.51 22.11
C GLN A 10 -11.89 5.99 21.69
N ALA A 11 -11.57 6.21 20.41
CA ALA A 11 -11.59 7.55 19.84
C ALA A 11 -13.01 8.10 19.75
N THR A 12 -13.14 9.38 19.92
CA THR A 12 -14.38 10.15 19.75
C THR A 12 -14.21 11.20 18.65
N ILE A 13 -15.29 11.83 18.22
CA ILE A 13 -15.24 12.94 17.27
C ILE A 13 -14.35 14.09 17.77
N GLY A 14 -14.28 14.29 19.11
CA GLY A 14 -13.39 15.28 19.71
C GLY A 14 -11.89 15.03 19.49
N ASP A 15 -11.50 13.80 19.13
CA ASP A 15 -10.11 13.43 18.85
C ASP A 15 -9.69 13.72 17.40
N VAL A 16 -10.61 14.06 16.51
CA VAL A 16 -10.31 14.26 15.08
C VAL A 16 -9.19 15.28 14.83
N PRO A 17 -9.13 16.44 15.50
CA PRO A 17 -8.03 17.38 15.33
C PRO A 17 -6.65 16.77 15.65
N PHE A 18 -6.57 15.98 16.75
CA PHE A 18 -5.38 15.24 17.14
C PHE A 18 -5.01 14.17 16.10
N LEU A 19 -5.99 13.40 15.60
CA LEU A 19 -5.77 12.34 14.62
C LEU A 19 -5.28 12.90 13.27
N VAL A 20 -5.78 14.07 12.84
CA VAL A 20 -5.29 14.78 11.63
C VAL A 20 -3.81 15.11 11.78
N GLU A 21 -3.39 15.63 12.94
CA GLU A 21 -2.01 15.96 13.21
C GLU A 21 -1.14 14.70 13.27
N LEU A 22 -1.56 13.71 14.05
CA LEU A 22 -0.84 12.45 14.27
C LEU A 22 -0.57 11.70 12.95
N TRP A 23 -1.54 11.65 12.06
CA TRP A 23 -1.48 10.91 10.80
C TRP A 23 -1.29 11.79 9.57
N SER A 24 -0.85 13.03 9.73
CA SER A 24 -0.68 13.99 8.63
C SER A 24 0.11 13.47 7.42
N GLU A 25 1.14 12.64 7.67
CA GLU A 25 1.94 12.01 6.60
C GLU A 25 1.26 10.81 5.92
N LEU A 26 0.23 10.24 6.55
CA LEU A 26 -0.48 9.05 6.08
C LEU A 26 -1.79 9.37 5.38
N LEU A 27 -2.37 10.54 5.68
CA LEU A 27 -3.61 10.98 5.07
C LEU A 27 -3.42 11.30 3.58
N ARG A 28 -4.50 11.16 2.81
CA ARG A 28 -4.48 11.57 1.40
C ARG A 28 -4.13 13.05 1.26
N ARG A 29 -3.51 13.41 0.15
CA ARG A 29 -3.23 14.81 -0.18
C ARG A 29 -4.55 15.49 -0.55
N ALA A 30 -5.12 16.21 0.39
CA ALA A 30 -6.36 16.95 0.31
C ALA A 30 -6.25 18.20 1.18
N ASP A 31 -7.21 19.11 1.10
CA ASP A 31 -7.26 20.20 2.07
C ASP A 31 -7.59 19.68 3.47
N ARG A 32 -7.35 20.53 4.49
CA ARG A 32 -7.53 20.13 5.89
C ARG A 32 -8.98 19.77 6.21
N GLN A 33 -9.94 20.44 5.58
CA GLN A 33 -11.36 20.19 5.84
C GLN A 33 -11.80 18.82 5.32
N GLU A 34 -11.32 18.43 4.14
CA GLU A 34 -11.55 17.10 3.60
C GLU A 34 -10.88 16.01 4.46
N GLN A 35 -9.66 16.25 4.96
CA GLN A 35 -8.99 15.32 5.86
C GLN A 35 -9.73 15.16 7.19
N VAL A 36 -10.26 16.24 7.74
CA VAL A 36 -11.12 16.22 8.95
C VAL A 36 -12.38 15.40 8.68
N HIS A 37 -13.05 15.65 7.56
CA HIS A 37 -14.26 14.91 7.19
C HIS A 37 -14.00 13.40 7.04
N ASP A 38 -12.91 13.03 6.36
CA ASP A 38 -12.52 11.62 6.22
C ASP A 38 -12.33 10.94 7.60
N LEU A 39 -11.64 11.63 8.52
CA LEU A 39 -11.41 11.07 9.85
C LEU A 39 -12.68 11.03 10.72
N GLU A 40 -13.59 11.99 10.59
CA GLU A 40 -14.89 11.92 11.24
C GLU A 40 -15.68 10.67 10.80
N LEU A 41 -15.66 10.34 9.52
CA LEU A 41 -16.29 9.12 9.01
C LEU A 41 -15.61 7.87 9.59
N ILE A 42 -14.28 7.81 9.60
CA ILE A 42 -13.53 6.68 10.16
C ILE A 42 -13.84 6.49 11.66
N VAL A 43 -13.91 7.57 12.44
CA VAL A 43 -14.24 7.52 13.87
C VAL A 43 -15.67 6.99 14.07
N LYS A 44 -16.64 7.48 13.30
CA LYS A 44 -18.04 7.02 13.35
C LYS A 44 -18.15 5.53 12.98
N GLU A 45 -17.56 5.14 11.86
CA GLU A 45 -17.56 3.74 11.43
C GLU A 45 -16.92 2.80 12.47
N ALA A 46 -15.84 3.25 13.12
CA ALA A 46 -15.18 2.45 14.15
C ALA A 46 -16.04 2.34 15.44
N ALA A 47 -16.80 3.38 15.76
CA ALA A 47 -17.71 3.38 16.92
C ALA A 47 -18.93 2.47 16.74
N GLU A 48 -19.40 2.31 15.49
CA GLU A 48 -20.61 1.54 15.14
C GLU A 48 -20.30 0.08 14.77
N SER A 49 -19.03 -0.28 14.58
CA SER A 49 -18.62 -1.59 14.06
C SER A 49 -18.12 -2.52 15.17
N ALA A 50 -18.56 -3.77 15.15
CA ALA A 50 -17.99 -4.82 15.98
C ALA A 50 -16.60 -5.30 15.48
N GLU A 51 -16.30 -5.06 14.19
CA GLU A 51 -15.06 -5.50 13.53
C GLU A 51 -14.01 -4.40 13.40
N ARG A 52 -14.26 -3.22 13.97
CA ARG A 52 -13.33 -2.08 13.94
C ARG A 52 -13.24 -1.42 15.31
N ARG A 53 -12.06 -0.96 15.66
CA ARG A 53 -11.81 -0.12 16.84
C ARG A 53 -10.79 0.94 16.49
N LEU A 54 -11.09 2.18 16.79
CA LEU A 54 -10.10 3.27 16.74
C LEU A 54 -9.75 3.65 18.18
N LEU A 55 -8.49 3.36 18.56
CA LEU A 55 -8.02 3.56 19.93
C LEU A 55 -7.06 4.73 20.00
N VAL A 56 -7.22 5.56 21.02
CA VAL A 56 -6.31 6.63 21.42
C VAL A 56 -5.58 6.21 22.70
N ALA A 57 -4.26 6.31 22.66
CA ALA A 57 -3.41 6.14 23.83
C ALA A 57 -3.17 7.51 24.46
N GLU A 58 -3.40 7.61 25.75
CA GLU A 58 -3.13 8.80 26.54
C GLU A 58 -1.91 8.57 27.46
N TYR A 59 -1.12 9.60 27.61
CA TYR A 59 0.00 9.64 28.55
C TYR A 59 -0.11 10.92 29.39
N ALA A 60 -0.21 10.76 30.69
CA ALA A 60 -0.43 11.88 31.62
C ALA A 60 -1.73 12.67 31.31
N GLY A 61 -2.76 12.02 30.81
CA GLY A 61 -4.04 12.66 30.47
C GLY A 61 -4.08 13.36 29.10
N GLU A 62 -2.98 13.31 28.34
CA GLU A 62 -2.89 13.92 27.00
C GLU A 62 -2.90 12.83 25.91
N PRO A 63 -3.61 13.03 24.78
CA PRO A 63 -3.54 12.13 23.63
C PRO A 63 -2.10 12.09 23.10
N ALA A 64 -1.54 10.88 23.01
CA ALA A 64 -0.13 10.68 22.72
C ALA A 64 0.13 9.73 21.54
N GLY A 65 -0.85 8.94 21.16
CA GLY A 65 -0.78 8.02 20.02
C GLY A 65 -2.15 7.43 19.67
N ALA A 66 -2.24 6.76 18.53
CA ALA A 66 -3.47 6.09 18.10
C ALA A 66 -3.18 4.88 17.21
N VAL A 67 -4.15 3.99 17.10
CA VAL A 67 -4.17 2.86 16.18
C VAL A 67 -5.59 2.57 15.72
N LEU A 68 -5.76 2.30 14.44
CA LEU A 68 -7.00 1.75 13.89
C LEU A 68 -6.85 0.23 13.79
N LEU A 69 -7.71 -0.50 14.48
CA LEU A 69 -7.79 -1.95 14.46
C LEU A 69 -8.98 -2.39 13.60
N ARG A 70 -8.81 -3.46 12.84
CA ARG A 70 -9.91 -4.08 12.11
C ARG A 70 -9.71 -5.59 11.98
N VAL A 71 -10.80 -6.33 11.97
CA VAL A 71 -10.80 -7.76 11.62
C VAL A 71 -10.95 -7.89 10.12
N VAL A 72 -10.02 -8.55 9.48
CA VAL A 72 -10.01 -8.77 8.03
C VAL A 72 -9.44 -10.15 7.70
N PRO A 73 -9.72 -10.70 6.52
CA PRO A 73 -8.98 -11.87 6.03
C PRO A 73 -7.47 -11.57 5.94
N MET A 74 -6.64 -12.56 6.19
CA MET A 74 -5.17 -12.46 6.08
C MET A 74 -4.76 -11.93 4.70
N THR A 75 -5.38 -12.46 3.64
CA THR A 75 -5.30 -11.95 2.27
C THR A 75 -6.62 -12.21 1.56
N PRO A 76 -6.89 -11.59 0.40
CA PRO A 76 -8.09 -11.91 -0.40
C PRO A 76 -8.21 -13.38 -0.81
N LEU A 77 -7.12 -14.15 -0.77
CA LEU A 77 -7.07 -15.58 -1.11
C LEU A 77 -6.89 -16.49 0.12
N ASN A 78 -6.57 -15.92 1.28
CA ASN A 78 -6.54 -16.62 2.56
C ASN A 78 -7.55 -15.97 3.50
N LEU A 79 -8.70 -16.61 3.68
CA LEU A 79 -9.84 -16.07 4.45
C LEU A 79 -9.67 -16.24 5.97
N GLU A 80 -8.53 -16.75 6.45
CA GLU A 80 -8.25 -16.81 7.87
C GLU A 80 -8.30 -15.41 8.50
N PRO A 81 -9.08 -15.22 9.58
CA PRO A 81 -9.23 -13.90 10.19
C PRO A 81 -7.93 -13.43 10.83
N THR A 82 -7.62 -12.16 10.69
CA THR A 82 -6.51 -11.47 11.35
C THR A 82 -6.97 -10.14 11.92
N VAL A 83 -6.46 -9.77 13.09
CA VAL A 83 -6.59 -8.41 13.58
C VAL A 83 -5.48 -7.58 12.93
N GLN A 84 -5.87 -6.62 12.11
CA GLN A 84 -4.95 -5.72 11.45
C GLN A 84 -4.83 -4.40 12.22
N ALA A 85 -3.63 -4.13 12.75
CA ALA A 85 -3.27 -2.85 13.35
C ALA A 85 -2.78 -1.88 12.27
N LEU A 86 -3.62 -0.91 11.92
CA LEU A 86 -3.31 0.09 10.90
C LEU A 86 -2.77 1.35 11.55
N ALA A 87 -1.72 1.90 10.96
CA ALA A 87 -1.14 3.19 11.35
C ALA A 87 -0.90 3.34 12.86
N PRO A 88 -0.34 2.34 13.60
CA PRO A 88 0.04 2.55 14.98
C PRO A 88 1.08 3.67 15.01
N HIS A 89 0.68 4.83 15.55
CA HIS A 89 1.52 6.03 15.53
C HIS A 89 1.58 6.66 16.91
N VAL A 90 2.73 7.24 17.23
CA VAL A 90 2.99 7.94 18.51
C VAL A 90 3.55 9.31 18.18
N MET A 91 2.98 10.36 18.79
CA MET A 91 3.47 11.72 18.67
C MET A 91 4.95 11.79 19.05
N THR A 92 5.71 12.57 18.30
CA THR A 92 7.18 12.65 18.45
C THR A 92 7.60 13.01 19.88
N SER A 93 6.87 13.90 20.54
CA SER A 93 7.09 14.33 21.94
C SER A 93 6.92 13.21 22.98
N PHE A 94 6.17 12.15 22.63
CA PHE A 94 5.87 11.03 23.53
C PHE A 94 6.60 9.74 23.17
N ARG A 95 7.51 9.74 22.19
CA ARG A 95 8.31 8.56 21.84
C ARG A 95 9.19 8.08 22.98
N GLY A 96 9.45 6.78 23.03
CA GLY A 96 10.28 6.17 24.08
C GLY A 96 9.57 5.92 25.41
N LYS A 97 8.30 6.31 25.56
CA LYS A 97 7.51 6.15 26.79
C LYS A 97 6.68 4.85 26.85
N GLY A 98 6.85 3.93 25.88
CA GLY A 98 6.15 2.64 25.86
C GLY A 98 4.81 2.64 25.15
N ILE A 99 4.34 3.78 24.65
CA ILE A 99 3.02 3.95 24.03
C ILE A 99 2.84 3.03 22.81
N GLY A 100 3.86 2.92 21.93
CA GLY A 100 3.80 2.02 20.80
C GLY A 100 3.57 0.55 21.19
N SER A 101 4.17 0.11 22.30
CA SER A 101 3.95 -1.23 22.84
C SER A 101 2.52 -1.38 23.37
N ALA A 102 2.00 -0.38 24.08
CA ALA A 102 0.63 -0.40 24.59
C ALA A 102 -0.42 -0.42 23.46
N LEU A 103 -0.18 0.29 22.34
CA LEU A 103 -1.04 0.22 21.17
C LEU A 103 -1.07 -1.20 20.55
N MET A 104 0.07 -1.85 20.47
CA MET A 104 0.15 -3.23 19.94
C MET A 104 -0.40 -4.25 20.92
N GLU A 105 -0.21 -4.05 22.23
CA GLU A 105 -0.81 -4.88 23.27
C GLU A 105 -2.35 -4.83 23.22
N ALA A 106 -2.93 -3.63 23.01
CA ALA A 106 -4.37 -3.51 22.81
C ALA A 106 -4.88 -4.28 21.58
N ALA A 107 -4.07 -4.35 20.52
CA ALA A 107 -4.41 -5.19 19.35
C ALA A 107 -4.34 -6.69 19.67
N VAL A 108 -3.35 -7.13 20.47
CA VAL A 108 -3.23 -8.52 20.92
C VAL A 108 -4.41 -8.90 21.79
N LEU A 109 -4.71 -8.12 22.82
CA LEU A 109 -5.84 -8.37 23.73
C LEU A 109 -7.17 -8.48 22.95
N TRP A 110 -7.40 -7.59 22.00
CA TRP A 110 -8.60 -7.66 21.20
C TRP A 110 -8.65 -8.90 20.27
N ALA A 111 -7.52 -9.33 19.72
CA ALA A 111 -7.44 -10.56 18.94
C ALA A 111 -7.74 -11.81 19.81
N GLU A 112 -7.20 -11.82 21.04
CA GLU A 112 -7.45 -12.89 22.03
C GLU A 112 -8.93 -12.94 22.43
N ASP A 113 -9.56 -11.78 22.70
CA ASP A 113 -10.99 -11.67 23.00
C ASP A 113 -11.88 -12.24 21.90
N LEU A 114 -11.45 -12.08 20.64
CA LEU A 114 -12.18 -12.56 19.45
C LEU A 114 -11.82 -14.00 19.06
N GLY A 115 -10.82 -14.61 19.70
CA GLY A 115 -10.28 -15.92 19.29
C GLY A 115 -9.56 -15.89 17.92
N VAL A 116 -9.03 -14.72 17.51
CA VAL A 116 -8.31 -14.54 16.26
C VAL A 116 -6.82 -14.84 16.48
N GLY A 117 -6.30 -15.85 15.78
CA GLY A 117 -4.94 -16.36 15.98
C GLY A 117 -3.82 -15.52 15.36
N HIS A 118 -4.15 -14.50 14.56
CA HIS A 118 -3.15 -13.72 13.82
C HIS A 118 -3.31 -12.22 13.98
N ILE A 119 -2.16 -11.54 14.04
CA ILE A 119 -2.07 -10.07 14.00
C ILE A 119 -1.23 -9.67 12.80
N SER A 120 -1.68 -8.66 12.08
CA SER A 120 -0.93 -8.03 11.00
C SER A 120 -0.84 -6.52 11.19
N THR A 121 0.18 -5.92 10.61
CA THR A 121 0.36 -4.46 10.60
C THR A 121 1.08 -4.02 9.34
N ALA A 122 1.02 -2.74 9.02
CA ALA A 122 1.79 -2.16 7.94
C ALA A 122 2.63 -1.00 8.47
N ALA A 123 3.91 -0.99 8.13
CA ALA A 123 4.81 0.14 8.37
C ALA A 123 5.38 0.62 7.02
N PRO A 124 5.59 1.94 6.84
CA PRO A 124 6.28 2.44 5.67
C PRO A 124 7.65 1.77 5.51
N SER A 125 7.97 1.25 4.32
CA SER A 125 9.23 0.53 4.06
C SER A 125 10.48 1.36 4.39
N ALA A 126 10.40 2.68 4.25
CA ALA A 126 11.47 3.62 4.59
C ALA A 126 11.62 3.87 6.10
N SER A 127 10.65 3.48 6.94
CA SER A 127 10.70 3.71 8.38
C SER A 127 11.58 2.69 9.08
N ARG A 128 12.88 2.98 9.21
CA ARG A 128 13.83 2.10 9.92
C ARG A 128 13.43 1.85 11.38
N SER A 129 12.94 2.88 12.08
CA SER A 129 12.51 2.76 13.49
C SER A 129 11.25 1.91 13.63
N GLY A 130 10.26 2.10 12.73
CA GLY A 130 9.04 1.31 12.67
C GLY A 130 9.35 -0.16 12.41
N ASN A 131 10.12 -0.44 11.35
CA ASN A 131 10.49 -1.83 11.00
C ASN A 131 11.26 -2.53 12.12
N ARG A 132 12.18 -1.82 12.82
CA ARG A 132 12.90 -2.37 13.97
C ARG A 132 11.95 -2.64 15.15
N PHE A 133 10.97 -1.78 15.37
CA PHE A 133 9.96 -1.98 16.41
C PHE A 133 9.09 -3.21 16.11
N MET A 134 8.60 -3.35 14.88
CA MET A 134 7.80 -4.52 14.46
C MET A 134 8.59 -5.83 14.56
N ALA A 135 9.85 -5.83 14.15
CA ALA A 135 10.73 -7.01 14.27
C ALA A 135 10.91 -7.46 15.73
N ARG A 136 10.97 -6.54 16.69
CA ARG A 136 11.04 -6.90 18.12
C ARG A 136 9.75 -7.54 18.66
N LEU A 137 8.61 -7.33 17.96
CA LEU A 137 7.33 -7.96 18.24
C LEU A 137 7.11 -9.22 17.42
N SER A 138 8.16 -9.75 16.77
CA SER A 138 8.08 -10.91 15.86
C SER A 138 7.20 -10.70 14.63
N LEU A 139 6.87 -9.45 14.28
CA LEU A 139 6.13 -9.08 13.09
C LEU A 139 7.09 -8.93 11.91
N GLY A 140 7.39 -10.06 11.26
CA GLY A 140 8.24 -10.09 10.06
C GLY A 140 7.49 -9.66 8.79
N PRO A 141 8.21 -9.16 7.77
CA PRO A 141 7.59 -8.76 6.51
C PRO A 141 7.07 -9.97 5.73
N GLN A 142 5.79 -9.98 5.38
CA GLN A 142 5.15 -11.03 4.58
C GLN A 142 4.97 -10.60 3.12
N ALA A 143 4.77 -9.30 2.87
CA ALA A 143 4.58 -8.73 1.55
C ALA A 143 5.03 -7.26 1.51
N VAL A 144 5.29 -6.77 0.32
CA VAL A 144 5.54 -5.34 0.07
C VAL A 144 4.43 -4.81 -0.82
N LEU A 145 3.63 -3.89 -0.31
CA LEU A 145 2.65 -3.17 -1.10
C LEU A 145 3.36 -2.27 -2.11
N ARG A 146 3.03 -2.43 -3.39
CA ARG A 146 3.51 -1.60 -4.48
C ARG A 146 2.35 -0.89 -5.12
N ALA A 147 2.42 0.42 -5.23
CA ALA A 147 1.38 1.25 -5.84
C ALA A 147 1.99 2.25 -6.81
N SER A 148 1.26 2.55 -7.88
CA SER A 148 1.61 3.58 -8.85
C SER A 148 0.33 4.10 -9.51
N ALA A 149 0.39 5.30 -10.09
CA ALA A 149 -0.71 5.82 -10.87
C ALA A 149 -0.94 4.96 -12.14
N THR A 150 -2.19 4.63 -12.43
CA THR A 150 -2.57 3.79 -13.58
C THR A 150 -1.95 4.26 -14.91
N PRO A 151 -1.91 5.57 -15.27
CA PRO A 151 -1.28 6.02 -16.50
C PRO A 151 0.21 5.70 -16.58
N LEU A 152 0.94 5.75 -15.46
CA LEU A 152 2.37 5.42 -15.41
C LEU A 152 2.59 3.92 -15.65
N VAL A 153 1.78 3.06 -15.03
CA VAL A 153 1.84 1.61 -15.27
C VAL A 153 1.54 1.30 -16.73
N ARG A 154 0.49 1.90 -17.31
CA ARG A 154 0.14 1.74 -18.72
C ARG A 154 1.28 2.15 -19.65
N ALA A 155 1.91 3.31 -19.41
CA ALA A 155 3.03 3.79 -20.19
C ALA A 155 4.23 2.84 -20.14
N ARG A 156 4.53 2.29 -18.96
CA ARG A 156 5.61 1.32 -18.79
C ARG A 156 5.32 -0.01 -19.49
N LEU A 157 4.10 -0.52 -19.40
CA LEU A 157 3.69 -1.73 -20.12
C LEU A 157 3.78 -1.55 -21.64
N ALA A 158 3.36 -0.40 -22.18
CA ALA A 158 3.50 -0.09 -23.60
C ALA A 158 4.99 -0.05 -24.04
N ALA A 159 5.86 0.48 -23.20
CA ALA A 159 7.30 0.53 -23.47
C ALA A 159 7.99 -0.86 -23.38
N LEU A 160 7.42 -1.80 -22.65
CA LEU A 160 7.91 -3.17 -22.54
C LEU A 160 7.41 -4.09 -23.66
N GLN A 161 6.39 -3.67 -24.43
CA GLN A 161 5.96 -4.45 -25.60
C GLN A 161 7.07 -4.42 -26.64
N PRO A 162 7.48 -5.60 -27.18
CA PRO A 162 8.41 -5.63 -28.30
C PRO A 162 7.82 -4.80 -29.45
N ALA A 163 8.62 -3.90 -30.04
CA ALA A 163 8.20 -3.20 -31.23
C ALA A 163 7.69 -4.26 -32.25
N PRO A 164 6.50 -4.08 -32.85
CA PRO A 164 6.03 -5.03 -33.85
C PRO A 164 7.17 -5.19 -34.86
N ALA A 165 7.62 -6.42 -35.05
CA ALA A 165 8.69 -6.73 -35.98
C ALA A 165 8.34 -6.05 -37.30
N ARG A 166 9.10 -5.01 -37.65
CA ARG A 166 8.89 -4.28 -38.90
C ARG A 166 8.95 -5.31 -40.02
N ALA A 167 7.80 -5.64 -40.58
CA ALA A 167 7.65 -6.50 -41.77
C ALA A 167 8.22 -5.79 -43.02
N THR A 168 9.39 -5.17 -42.92
CA THR A 168 10.02 -4.36 -43.97
C THR A 168 11.10 -5.12 -44.75
N GLY A 169 11.46 -6.36 -44.33
CA GLY A 169 12.49 -7.11 -45.06
C GLY A 169 12.00 -8.04 -46.17
N ARG A 170 10.78 -8.57 -46.06
CA ARG A 170 10.32 -9.62 -47.02
C ARG A 170 9.64 -9.10 -48.26
N ARG A 171 8.96 -7.95 -48.22
CA ARG A 171 8.30 -7.38 -49.42
C ARG A 171 9.30 -6.78 -50.41
N HIS A 172 10.41 -6.21 -49.94
CA HIS A 172 11.41 -5.61 -50.82
C HIS A 172 12.28 -6.65 -51.52
N LEU A 173 12.65 -7.76 -50.87
CA LEU A 173 13.36 -8.86 -51.54
C LEU A 173 12.53 -9.56 -52.63
N GLY A 174 11.25 -9.77 -52.37
CA GLY A 174 10.32 -10.37 -53.37
C GLY A 174 10.16 -9.50 -54.60
N GLN A 175 10.05 -8.18 -54.43
CA GLN A 175 9.93 -7.24 -55.57
C GLN A 175 11.24 -7.14 -56.39
N VAL A 176 12.41 -7.10 -55.72
CA VAL A 176 13.72 -7.07 -56.41
C VAL A 176 14.00 -8.35 -57.15
N LEU A 177 13.64 -9.51 -56.61
CA LEU A 177 13.80 -10.81 -57.31
C LEU A 177 12.83 -10.97 -58.48
N ALA A 178 11.59 -10.45 -58.36
CA ALA A 178 10.63 -10.43 -59.46
C ALA A 178 11.07 -9.51 -60.61
N ALA A 179 11.56 -8.31 -60.27
CA ALA A 179 12.10 -7.37 -61.26
C ALA A 179 13.33 -7.97 -62.01
N ARG A 180 14.23 -8.66 -61.30
CA ARG A 180 15.41 -9.29 -61.87
C ARG A 180 15.05 -10.48 -62.80
N ARG A 181 14.01 -11.24 -62.48
CA ARG A 181 13.47 -12.32 -63.36
C ARG A 181 12.80 -11.78 -64.62
N GLN A 182 12.18 -10.63 -64.56
CA GLN A 182 11.57 -9.97 -65.74
C GLN A 182 12.67 -9.41 -66.69
N LEU A 183 13.74 -8.84 -66.16
CA LEU A 183 14.87 -8.36 -66.96
C LEU A 183 15.59 -9.53 -67.68
N SER A 184 15.86 -10.64 -66.98
CA SER A 184 16.53 -11.81 -67.60
C SER A 184 15.69 -12.50 -68.65
N ARG A 185 14.32 -12.45 -68.59
CA ARG A 185 13.45 -12.94 -69.66
C ARG A 185 13.49 -12.06 -70.89
N ARG A 186 13.54 -10.74 -70.77
CA ARG A 186 13.66 -9.80 -71.91
C ARG A 186 14.96 -9.92 -72.66
N THR A 187 16.09 -10.17 -71.97
CA THR A 187 17.37 -10.35 -72.60
C THR A 187 17.51 -11.70 -73.33
N SER A 188 16.77 -12.75 -72.94
CA SER A 188 16.75 -14.03 -73.64
C SER A 188 15.83 -14.06 -74.86
N GLU A 189 14.83 -13.17 -74.96
CA GLU A 189 13.97 -13.04 -76.15
C GLU A 189 14.63 -12.21 -77.27
N ASP A 190 15.55 -11.30 -76.93
CA ASP A 190 16.22 -10.41 -77.87
C ASP A 190 17.46 -11.07 -78.53
N THR A 191 17.94 -12.21 -77.98
CA THR A 191 19.08 -12.96 -78.53
C THR A 191 18.69 -14.13 -79.45
N GLY A 192 17.37 -14.36 -79.62
CA GLY A 192 16.85 -15.48 -80.46
C GLY A 192 16.27 -15.08 -81.82
N ALA A 193 16.42 -13.82 -82.25
CA ALA A 193 15.97 -13.30 -83.52
C ALA A 193 17.13 -12.72 -84.34
N SER A 194 18.03 -13.57 -84.80
CA SER A 194 19.01 -13.31 -85.92
C SER A 194 19.36 -14.59 -86.59
#